data_aec1e34bfa8183153c24d8af1d2f6544
#
_entry.id   aec1e34bfa8183153c24d8af1d2f6544
#
_cell.length_a   1.000
_cell.length_b   1.000
_cell.length_c   1.000
_cell.angle_alpha   90.00
_cell.angle_beta   90.00
_cell.angle_gamma   90.00
#
_symmetry.space_group_name_H-M   'P 1'
#
loop_
_entity.id
_entity.type
_entity.pdbx_description
1 polymer ?
#
loop_
_entity_poly.entity_id
_entity_poly.type
_entity_poly.pdbx_seq_one_letter_code
_entity_poly.pdbx_strand_id
1 'polypeptide(L)'
;MKNLMKIQLKGMLFRMRQSGGKRASGALIVGLLIFCLLCIELVFVALWAQMTVFCTMGLTWLYFSLAGILALALAVFGSVFMTQTQLYDAKDNELLLSMPIRPMQILMSRMAVLLVLTGVFTLAALLPAYIMYAAFFGVTVQIVVGWVLSAAALILLAQAVCCALGWVLHWLLSRIRNKAVVSMTFTVLFLVVYFYVYTNANNLLTQLMQSGEQIAAAVQGAAWPLYAVGMGMGGSLPHTLFTAVLGAGVFALVSWALAASFAKTVT
;
A
#
# COMPACT_ATOMS: atom_id res chain seq x y z
N MET A 1 -1.34 -25.23 0.21
CA MET A 1 -1.20 -23.75 0.23
C MET A 1 0.25 -23.29 0.04
N LYS A 2 1.22 -23.68 0.87
CA LYS A 2 2.64 -23.22 0.75
C LYS A 2 3.26 -23.47 -0.63
N ASN A 3 2.99 -24.60 -1.26
CA ASN A 3 3.54 -24.91 -2.59
C ASN A 3 2.89 -24.08 -3.71
N LEU A 4 1.59 -23.83 -3.63
CA LEU A 4 0.88 -22.97 -4.60
C LEU A 4 1.38 -21.52 -4.54
N MET A 5 1.55 -20.99 -3.34
CA MET A 5 2.10 -19.66 -3.11
C MET A 5 3.54 -19.54 -3.61
N LYS A 6 4.39 -20.55 -3.37
CA LYS A 6 5.76 -20.60 -3.92
C LYS A 6 5.78 -20.62 -5.45
N ILE A 7 4.87 -21.38 -6.09
CA ILE A 7 4.78 -21.46 -7.54
C ILE A 7 4.32 -20.13 -8.14
N GLN A 8 3.34 -19.48 -7.54
CA GLN A 8 2.85 -18.16 -7.98
C GLN A 8 3.93 -17.07 -7.83
N LEU A 9 4.64 -17.06 -6.69
CA LEU A 9 5.74 -16.12 -6.46
C LEU A 9 6.91 -16.37 -7.45
N LYS A 10 7.29 -17.61 -7.68
CA LYS A 10 8.29 -17.98 -8.69
C LYS A 10 7.84 -17.63 -10.10
N GLY A 11 6.56 -17.84 -10.44
CA GLY A 11 5.98 -17.46 -11.72
C GLY A 11 6.03 -15.94 -11.97
N MET A 12 5.78 -15.14 -10.92
CA MET A 12 5.85 -13.69 -10.98
C MET A 12 7.29 -13.21 -11.20
N LEU A 13 8.24 -13.76 -10.45
CA LEU A 13 9.68 -13.48 -10.62
C LEU A 13 10.20 -13.95 -12.00
N PHE A 14 9.71 -15.07 -12.50
CA PHE A 14 10.09 -15.58 -13.81
C PHE A 14 9.57 -14.70 -14.96
N ARG A 15 8.33 -14.19 -14.86
CA ARG A 15 7.77 -13.22 -15.84
C ARG A 15 8.57 -11.92 -15.85
N MET A 16 8.97 -11.40 -14.69
CA MET A 16 9.84 -10.21 -14.61
C MET A 16 11.22 -10.48 -15.26
N ARG A 17 11.77 -11.67 -15.09
CA ARG A 17 13.04 -12.09 -15.71
C ARG A 17 12.94 -12.27 -17.22
N GLN A 18 11.80 -12.67 -17.75
CA GLN A 18 11.59 -12.91 -19.18
C GLN A 18 11.30 -11.62 -19.96
N SER A 19 10.81 -10.57 -19.28
CA SER A 19 10.57 -9.24 -19.86
C SER A 19 11.88 -8.47 -20.11
N GLY A 20 12.94 -8.76 -19.38
CA GLY A 20 14.28 -8.24 -19.67
C GLY A 20 14.95 -9.10 -20.75
N GLY A 21 15.13 -8.53 -21.94
CA GLY A 21 15.62 -9.21 -23.15
C GLY A 21 16.75 -10.22 -22.93
N LYS A 22 16.83 -11.21 -23.81
CA LYS A 22 17.64 -12.45 -23.77
C LYS A 22 19.15 -12.33 -23.42
N ARG A 23 19.68 -11.13 -23.16
CA ARG A 23 21.11 -10.88 -22.89
C ARG A 23 21.45 -10.24 -21.54
N ALA A 24 20.48 -9.77 -20.76
CA ALA A 24 20.78 -9.22 -19.44
C ALA A 24 20.92 -10.35 -18.41
N SER A 25 22.08 -10.46 -17.78
CA SER A 25 22.29 -11.38 -16.65
C SER A 25 21.22 -11.09 -15.59
N GLY A 26 20.56 -12.13 -15.06
CA GLY A 26 19.56 -11.98 -13.99
C GLY A 26 20.07 -11.15 -12.79
N ALA A 27 21.38 -11.19 -12.53
CA ALA A 27 22.04 -10.37 -11.53
C ALA A 27 21.99 -8.87 -11.84
N LEU A 28 22.10 -8.47 -13.11
CA LEU A 28 21.99 -7.06 -13.53
C LEU A 28 20.58 -6.51 -13.30
N ILE A 29 19.55 -7.29 -13.62
CA ILE A 29 18.15 -6.88 -13.41
C ILE A 29 17.86 -6.73 -11.93
N VAL A 30 18.28 -7.66 -11.10
CA VAL A 30 18.12 -7.60 -9.64
C VAL A 30 18.91 -6.42 -9.07
N GLY A 31 20.15 -6.19 -9.53
CA GLY A 31 20.96 -5.04 -9.12
C GLY A 31 20.30 -3.71 -9.47
N LEU A 32 19.74 -3.58 -10.67
CA LEU A 32 19.00 -2.38 -11.09
C LEU A 32 17.75 -2.15 -10.23
N LEU A 33 17.00 -3.20 -9.94
CA LEU A 33 15.81 -3.10 -9.08
C LEU A 33 16.17 -2.65 -7.66
N ILE A 34 17.23 -3.23 -7.07
CA ILE A 34 17.71 -2.81 -5.75
C ILE A 34 18.17 -1.36 -5.79
N PHE A 35 18.90 -0.96 -6.82
CA PHE A 35 19.35 0.42 -6.98
C PHE A 35 18.19 1.40 -7.09
N CYS A 36 17.17 1.11 -7.91
CA CYS A 36 15.96 1.92 -8.01
C CYS A 36 15.23 2.03 -6.66
N LEU A 37 15.14 0.92 -5.93
CA LEU A 37 14.50 0.89 -4.62
C LEU A 37 15.26 1.74 -3.61
N LEU A 38 16.58 1.65 -3.58
CA LEU A 38 17.43 2.51 -2.74
C LEU A 38 17.30 4.00 -3.09
N CYS A 39 17.20 4.36 -4.38
CA CYS A 39 16.96 5.75 -4.78
C CYS A 39 15.60 6.26 -4.27
N ILE A 40 14.55 5.44 -4.34
CA ILE A 40 13.22 5.79 -3.83
C ILE A 40 13.27 5.96 -2.31
N GLU A 41 13.90 5.04 -1.60
CA GLU A 41 14.05 5.11 -0.13
C GLU A 41 14.82 6.38 0.29
N LEU A 42 15.86 6.76 -0.45
CA LEU A 42 16.63 7.98 -0.17
C LEU A 42 15.77 9.25 -0.32
N VAL A 43 14.88 9.30 -1.30
CA VAL A 43 13.92 10.39 -1.47
C VAL A 43 12.94 10.44 -0.28
N PHE A 44 12.45 9.29 0.18
CA PHE A 44 11.57 9.25 1.37
C PHE A 44 12.31 9.66 2.65
N VAL A 45 13.55 9.23 2.83
CA VAL A 45 14.38 9.67 3.96
C VAL A 45 14.53 11.20 3.95
N ALA A 46 14.85 11.81 2.81
CA ALA A 46 14.97 13.26 2.68
C ALA A 46 13.65 14.00 2.98
N LEU A 47 12.52 13.45 2.51
CA LEU A 47 11.19 13.97 2.80
C LEU A 47 10.88 13.93 4.31
N TRP A 48 11.08 12.78 4.94
CA TRP A 48 10.76 12.60 6.35
C TRP A 48 11.72 13.36 7.27
N ALA A 49 12.97 13.59 6.84
CA ALA A 49 13.91 14.45 7.57
C ALA A 49 13.37 15.89 7.71
N GLN A 50 12.77 16.45 6.65
CA GLN A 50 12.15 17.77 6.70
C GLN A 50 10.90 17.81 7.57
N MET A 51 10.12 16.71 7.57
CA MET A 51 8.88 16.60 8.35
C MET A 51 9.10 16.40 9.85
N THR A 52 10.33 16.13 10.31
CA THR A 52 10.65 16.02 11.75
C THR A 52 10.33 17.29 12.54
N VAL A 53 10.20 18.45 11.88
CA VAL A 53 9.76 19.70 12.48
C VAL A 53 8.40 19.56 13.19
N PHE A 54 7.48 18.74 12.67
CA PHE A 54 6.20 18.48 13.36
C PHE A 54 6.39 17.79 14.71
N CYS A 55 7.39 16.93 14.82
CA CYS A 55 7.70 16.27 16.09
C CYS A 55 8.26 17.26 17.12
N THR A 56 9.06 18.26 16.70
CA THR A 56 9.58 19.29 17.61
C THR A 56 8.48 20.25 18.09
N MET A 57 7.39 20.42 17.31
CA MET A 57 6.21 21.18 17.67
C MET A 57 5.22 20.38 18.55
N GLY A 58 5.54 19.14 18.95
CA GLY A 58 4.64 18.27 19.72
C GLY A 58 3.54 17.60 18.91
N LEU A 59 3.55 17.75 17.58
CA LEU A 59 2.57 17.17 16.66
C LEU A 59 3.04 15.82 16.08
N THR A 60 3.61 14.95 16.92
CA THR A 60 4.15 13.64 16.52
C THR A 60 3.10 12.76 15.84
N TRP A 61 1.85 12.84 16.30
CA TRP A 61 0.76 12.11 15.69
C TRP A 61 0.47 12.56 14.25
N LEU A 62 0.62 13.87 13.95
CA LEU A 62 0.44 14.39 12.59
C LEU A 62 1.53 13.87 11.64
N TYR A 63 2.78 13.81 12.12
CA TYR A 63 3.89 13.21 11.39
C TYR A 63 3.57 11.78 10.98
N PHE A 64 3.14 10.93 11.90
CA PHE A 64 2.79 9.54 11.62
C PHE A 64 1.48 9.39 10.82
N SER A 65 0.52 10.31 10.98
CA SER A 65 -0.70 10.32 10.15
C SER A 65 -0.37 10.61 8.69
N LEU A 66 0.50 11.59 8.42
CA LEU A 66 0.97 11.89 7.06
C LEU A 66 1.75 10.71 6.47
N ALA A 67 2.57 10.03 7.27
CA ALA A 67 3.25 8.81 6.84
C ALA A 67 2.25 7.71 6.46
N GLY A 68 1.20 7.54 7.26
CA GLY A 68 0.12 6.58 6.98
C GLY A 68 -0.63 6.88 5.68
N ILE A 69 -0.98 8.16 5.43
CA ILE A 69 -1.64 8.59 4.18
C ILE A 69 -0.74 8.30 2.97
N LEU A 70 0.53 8.69 3.04
CA LEU A 70 1.48 8.48 1.95
C LEU A 70 1.69 6.99 1.68
N ALA A 71 1.78 6.18 2.74
CA ALA A 71 1.90 4.73 2.63
C ALA A 71 0.66 4.10 1.98
N LEU A 72 -0.55 4.52 2.36
CA LEU A 72 -1.80 4.07 1.73
C LEU A 72 -1.85 4.47 0.26
N ALA A 73 -1.51 5.72 -0.07
CA ALA A 73 -1.48 6.19 -1.44
C ALA A 73 -0.49 5.38 -2.28
N LEU A 74 0.75 5.20 -1.81
CA LEU A 74 1.77 4.42 -2.53
C LEU A 74 1.34 2.95 -2.71
N ALA A 75 0.78 2.33 -1.67
CA ALA A 75 0.29 0.97 -1.74
C ALA A 75 -0.85 0.82 -2.75
N VAL A 76 -1.81 1.74 -2.76
CA VAL A 76 -2.94 1.71 -3.71
C VAL A 76 -2.43 1.89 -5.14
N PHE A 77 -1.64 2.92 -5.42
CA PHE A 77 -1.12 3.16 -6.77
C PHE A 77 -0.19 2.02 -7.24
N GLY A 78 0.63 1.47 -6.35
CA GLY A 78 1.56 0.39 -6.68
C GLY A 78 0.92 -0.97 -6.88
N SER A 79 -0.19 -1.28 -6.21
CA SER A 79 -0.75 -2.63 -6.21
C SER A 79 -2.15 -2.77 -6.82
N VAL A 80 -2.90 -1.68 -7.07
CA VAL A 80 -4.28 -1.76 -7.57
C VAL A 80 -4.39 -2.46 -8.94
N PHE A 81 -3.49 -2.16 -9.87
CA PHE A 81 -3.50 -2.80 -11.19
C PHE A 81 -3.10 -4.27 -11.13
N MET A 82 -2.15 -4.62 -10.26
CA MET A 82 -1.78 -6.01 -10.02
C MET A 82 -2.93 -6.78 -9.37
N THR A 83 -3.65 -6.13 -8.46
CA THR A 83 -4.84 -6.71 -7.83
C THR A 83 -5.95 -6.97 -8.85
N GLN A 84 -6.21 -6.00 -9.75
CA GLN A 84 -7.19 -6.15 -10.80
C GLN A 84 -6.84 -7.32 -11.75
N THR A 85 -5.59 -7.40 -12.19
CA THR A 85 -5.16 -8.46 -13.12
C THR A 85 -5.08 -9.85 -12.49
N GLN A 86 -4.71 -9.96 -11.22
CA GLN A 86 -4.55 -11.26 -10.55
C GLN A 86 -5.85 -11.79 -9.95
N LEU A 87 -6.75 -10.92 -9.46
CA LEU A 87 -8.02 -11.35 -8.88
C LEU A 87 -9.13 -11.49 -9.93
N TYR A 88 -9.23 -10.52 -10.84
CA TYR A 88 -10.42 -10.40 -11.70
C TYR A 88 -10.16 -10.81 -13.16
N ASP A 89 -8.99 -10.51 -13.73
CA ASP A 89 -8.62 -10.82 -15.13
C ASP A 89 -7.58 -11.96 -15.23
N ALA A 90 -7.56 -12.89 -14.27
CA ALA A 90 -6.56 -13.94 -14.25
C ALA A 90 -6.81 -14.97 -15.36
N LYS A 91 -5.96 -15.00 -16.37
CA LYS A 91 -6.01 -15.95 -17.51
C LYS A 91 -5.82 -17.42 -17.09
N ASP A 92 -5.27 -17.64 -15.90
CA ASP A 92 -4.99 -18.98 -15.37
C ASP A 92 -6.22 -19.59 -14.63
N ASN A 93 -7.37 -18.88 -14.60
CA ASN A 93 -8.58 -19.34 -13.88
C ASN A 93 -9.10 -20.66 -14.45
N GLU A 94 -9.23 -20.77 -15.77
CA GLU A 94 -9.74 -21.99 -16.42
C GLU A 94 -8.86 -23.21 -16.12
N LEU A 95 -7.54 -23.01 -16.10
CA LEU A 95 -6.57 -24.05 -15.86
C LEU A 95 -6.52 -24.48 -14.38
N LEU A 96 -6.68 -23.54 -13.46
CA LEU A 96 -6.72 -23.81 -12.02
C LEU A 96 -8.05 -24.42 -11.56
N LEU A 97 -9.16 -24.06 -12.22
CA LEU A 97 -10.48 -24.63 -11.94
C LEU A 97 -10.65 -26.04 -12.49
N SER A 98 -9.86 -26.45 -13.51
CA SER A 98 -9.83 -27.83 -13.99
C SER A 98 -9.05 -28.78 -13.07
N MET A 99 -8.27 -28.26 -12.11
CA MET A 99 -7.57 -29.06 -11.11
C MET A 99 -8.50 -29.36 -9.91
N PRO A 100 -8.32 -30.50 -9.21
CA PRO A 100 -9.11 -30.84 -8.03
C PRO A 100 -8.71 -30.00 -6.80
N ILE A 101 -8.73 -28.67 -6.93
CA ILE A 101 -8.36 -27.71 -5.89
C ILE A 101 -9.62 -26.90 -5.53
N ARG A 102 -9.86 -26.71 -4.24
CA ARG A 102 -11.01 -25.91 -3.79
C ARG A 102 -10.84 -24.45 -4.25
N PRO A 103 -11.86 -23.82 -4.89
CA PRO A 103 -11.80 -22.44 -5.39
C PRO A 103 -11.33 -21.43 -4.34
N MET A 104 -11.74 -21.65 -3.09
CA MET A 104 -11.35 -20.81 -1.95
C MET A 104 -9.83 -20.83 -1.68
N GLN A 105 -9.15 -21.94 -1.93
CA GLN A 105 -7.70 -22.03 -1.76
C GLN A 105 -6.95 -21.23 -2.84
N ILE A 106 -7.50 -21.15 -4.03
CA ILE A 106 -6.96 -20.35 -5.13
C ILE A 106 -7.08 -18.87 -4.77
N LEU A 107 -8.26 -18.42 -4.32
CA LEU A 107 -8.50 -17.04 -3.89
C LEU A 107 -7.55 -16.64 -2.76
N MET A 108 -7.47 -17.45 -1.70
CA MET A 108 -6.61 -17.16 -0.54
C MET A 108 -5.12 -17.11 -0.91
N SER A 109 -4.66 -17.95 -1.85
CA SER A 109 -3.26 -17.93 -2.29
C SER A 109 -2.94 -16.64 -3.05
N ARG A 110 -3.85 -16.13 -3.88
CA ARG A 110 -3.71 -14.87 -4.60
C ARG A 110 -3.75 -13.68 -3.65
N MET A 111 -4.71 -13.67 -2.72
CA MET A 111 -4.79 -12.65 -1.67
C MET A 111 -3.49 -12.56 -0.85
N ALA A 112 -2.88 -13.71 -0.50
CA ALA A 112 -1.62 -13.74 0.23
C ALA A 112 -0.46 -13.13 -0.57
N VAL A 113 -0.36 -13.41 -1.88
CA VAL A 113 0.68 -12.82 -2.75
C VAL A 113 0.48 -11.32 -2.89
N LEU A 114 -0.76 -10.87 -3.06
CA LEU A 114 -1.09 -9.45 -3.15
C LEU A 114 -0.83 -8.73 -1.83
N LEU A 115 -1.10 -9.38 -0.68
CA LEU A 115 -0.79 -8.83 0.64
C LEU A 115 0.72 -8.56 0.82
N VAL A 116 1.56 -9.49 0.35
CA VAL A 116 3.02 -9.29 0.37
C VAL A 116 3.41 -8.10 -0.50
N LEU A 117 2.85 -7.98 -1.70
CA LEU A 117 3.14 -6.87 -2.61
C LEU A 117 2.70 -5.53 -2.03
N THR A 118 1.46 -5.45 -1.54
CA THR A 118 0.92 -4.26 -0.86
C THR A 118 1.74 -3.90 0.37
N GLY A 119 2.18 -4.92 1.12
CA GLY A 119 3.07 -4.76 2.28
C GLY A 119 4.40 -4.13 1.92
N VAL A 120 5.02 -4.53 0.81
CA VAL A 120 6.28 -3.94 0.33
C VAL A 120 6.11 -2.45 0.06
N PHE A 121 5.05 -2.05 -0.67
CA PHE A 121 4.79 -0.64 -0.95
C PHE A 121 4.45 0.17 0.30
N THR A 122 3.66 -0.40 1.21
CA THR A 122 3.33 0.26 2.49
C THR A 122 4.57 0.47 3.35
N LEU A 123 5.41 -0.56 3.48
CA LEU A 123 6.63 -0.50 4.29
C LEU A 123 7.68 0.43 3.67
N ALA A 124 7.79 0.49 2.33
CA ALA A 124 8.70 1.42 1.66
C ALA A 124 8.45 2.89 2.04
N ALA A 125 7.20 3.27 2.33
CA ALA A 125 6.89 4.62 2.81
C ALA A 125 7.02 4.77 4.33
N LEU A 126 6.66 3.73 5.10
CA LEU A 126 6.62 3.80 6.58
C LEU A 126 7.99 3.61 7.23
N LEU A 127 8.86 2.75 6.67
CA LEU A 127 10.18 2.48 7.25
C LEU A 127 11.07 3.73 7.32
N PRO A 128 11.21 4.53 6.24
CA PRO A 128 11.99 5.76 6.32
C PRO A 128 11.46 6.75 7.36
N ALA A 129 10.13 6.89 7.45
CA ALA A 129 9.50 7.75 8.46
C ALA A 129 9.86 7.30 9.88
N TYR A 130 9.77 6.00 10.16
CA TYR A 130 10.10 5.47 11.47
C TYR A 130 11.60 5.58 11.79
N ILE A 131 12.48 5.30 10.83
CA ILE A 131 13.93 5.41 10.99
C ILE A 131 14.33 6.86 11.31
N MET A 132 13.75 7.83 10.59
CA MET A 132 14.02 9.26 10.85
C MET A 132 13.53 9.69 12.23
N TYR A 133 12.32 9.29 12.61
CA TYR A 133 11.82 9.55 13.95
C TYR A 133 12.73 8.95 15.03
N ALA A 134 13.12 7.68 14.86
CA ALA A 134 13.98 6.96 15.80
C ALA A 134 15.36 7.61 15.96
N ALA A 135 15.94 8.11 14.87
CA ALA A 135 17.25 8.74 14.86
C ALA A 135 17.28 10.09 15.61
N PHE A 136 16.19 10.87 15.57
CA PHE A 136 16.16 12.21 16.17
C PHE A 136 15.53 12.24 17.56
N PHE A 137 14.55 11.40 17.85
CA PHE A 137 13.75 11.46 19.08
C PHE A 137 13.91 10.24 19.99
N GLY A 138 14.64 9.22 19.51
CA GLY A 138 14.79 7.97 20.25
C GLY A 138 13.56 7.07 20.16
N VAL A 139 13.68 5.86 20.71
CA VAL A 139 12.66 4.82 20.54
C VAL A 139 12.30 4.23 21.91
N THR A 140 11.01 4.22 22.22
CA THR A 140 10.46 3.52 23.38
C THR A 140 9.79 2.22 22.92
N VAL A 141 9.79 1.18 23.76
CA VAL A 141 9.14 -0.11 23.43
C VAL A 141 7.68 0.08 23.02
N GLN A 142 6.95 1.01 23.64
CA GLN A 142 5.57 1.33 23.31
C GLN A 142 5.42 1.84 21.86
N ILE A 143 6.35 2.70 21.41
CA ILE A 143 6.37 3.23 20.04
C ILE A 143 6.67 2.12 19.04
N VAL A 144 7.62 1.21 19.35
CA VAL A 144 7.91 0.06 18.46
C VAL A 144 6.68 -0.82 18.28
N VAL A 145 6.04 -1.20 19.37
CA VAL A 145 4.85 -2.06 19.36
C VAL A 145 3.69 -1.35 18.64
N GLY A 146 3.44 -0.09 18.97
CA GLY A 146 2.42 0.73 18.34
C GLY A 146 2.62 0.86 16.84
N TRP A 147 3.87 1.13 16.40
CA TRP A 147 4.22 1.24 14.99
C TRP A 147 4.03 -0.08 14.25
N VAL A 148 4.55 -1.20 14.77
CA VAL A 148 4.43 -2.53 14.13
C VAL A 148 2.97 -2.94 13.95
N LEU A 149 2.15 -2.79 14.99
CA LEU A 149 0.73 -3.15 14.93
C LEU A 149 -0.05 -2.24 13.99
N SER A 150 0.19 -0.92 14.04
CA SER A 150 -0.47 0.04 13.15
C SER A 150 -0.01 -0.13 11.70
N ALA A 151 1.27 -0.44 11.45
CA ALA A 151 1.77 -0.74 10.11
C ALA A 151 1.11 -2.01 9.55
N ALA A 152 0.99 -3.07 10.34
CA ALA A 152 0.27 -4.28 9.95
C ALA A 152 -1.21 -3.99 9.63
N ALA A 153 -1.88 -3.17 10.45
CA ALA A 153 -3.26 -2.74 10.21
C ALA A 153 -3.39 -1.93 8.91
N LEU A 154 -2.46 -1.03 8.63
CA LEU A 154 -2.43 -0.26 7.38
C LEU A 154 -2.21 -1.15 6.15
N ILE A 155 -1.37 -2.18 6.24
CA ILE A 155 -1.18 -3.15 5.15
C ILE A 155 -2.51 -3.86 4.84
N LEU A 156 -3.22 -4.30 5.87
CA LEU A 156 -4.54 -4.96 5.71
C LEU A 156 -5.57 -3.98 5.12
N LEU A 157 -5.60 -2.75 5.60
CA LEU A 157 -6.50 -1.71 5.10
C LEU A 157 -6.18 -1.38 3.63
N ALA A 158 -4.90 -1.17 3.30
CA ALA A 158 -4.46 -0.92 1.93
C ALA A 158 -4.85 -2.06 0.99
N GLN A 159 -4.66 -3.31 1.41
CA GLN A 159 -5.08 -4.48 0.65
C GLN A 159 -6.58 -4.50 0.41
N ALA A 160 -7.40 -4.20 1.42
CA ALA A 160 -8.85 -4.12 1.29
C ALA A 160 -9.27 -3.03 0.29
N VAL A 161 -8.66 -1.84 0.37
CA VAL A 161 -8.89 -0.74 -0.58
C VAL A 161 -8.47 -1.14 -2.01
N CYS A 162 -7.32 -1.81 -2.17
CA CYS A 162 -6.87 -2.30 -3.48
C CYS A 162 -7.82 -3.34 -4.07
N CYS A 163 -8.38 -4.23 -3.25
CA CYS A 163 -9.38 -5.19 -3.71
C CYS A 163 -10.67 -4.50 -4.16
N ALA A 164 -11.17 -3.53 -3.39
CA ALA A 164 -12.36 -2.77 -3.74
C ALA A 164 -12.16 -1.94 -5.02
N LEU A 165 -11.05 -1.20 -5.12
CA LEU A 165 -10.70 -0.43 -6.30
C LEU A 165 -10.41 -1.32 -7.51
N GLY A 166 -9.77 -2.47 -7.32
CA GLY A 166 -9.55 -3.47 -8.36
C GLY A 166 -10.87 -3.98 -8.94
N TRP A 167 -11.89 -4.19 -8.11
CA TRP A 167 -13.24 -4.54 -8.57
C TRP A 167 -13.88 -3.43 -9.40
N VAL A 168 -13.80 -2.18 -8.92
CA VAL A 168 -14.30 -1.01 -9.66
C VAL A 168 -13.59 -0.86 -11.00
N LEU A 169 -12.27 -1.00 -11.03
CA LEU A 169 -11.47 -0.96 -12.25
C LEU A 169 -11.87 -2.09 -13.21
N HIS A 170 -12.05 -3.31 -12.72
CA HIS A 170 -12.51 -4.43 -13.54
C HIS A 170 -13.87 -4.14 -14.18
N TRP A 171 -14.84 -3.63 -13.40
CA TRP A 171 -16.16 -3.25 -13.87
C TRP A 171 -16.08 -2.14 -14.93
N LEU A 172 -15.24 -1.11 -14.70
CA LEU A 172 -15.02 -0.02 -15.65
C LEU A 172 -14.38 -0.52 -16.95
N LEU A 173 -13.31 -1.32 -16.83
CA LEU A 173 -12.57 -1.89 -17.96
C LEU A 173 -13.38 -2.90 -18.76
N SER A 174 -14.36 -3.58 -18.16
CA SER A 174 -15.26 -4.50 -18.85
C SER A 174 -16.21 -3.76 -19.81
N ARG A 175 -16.52 -2.50 -19.54
CA ARG A 175 -17.38 -1.65 -20.38
C ARG A 175 -16.64 -0.90 -21.48
N ILE A 176 -15.31 -0.80 -21.41
CA ILE A 176 -14.50 0.00 -22.33
C ILE A 176 -13.81 -0.93 -23.34
N ARG A 177 -14.03 -0.66 -24.63
CA ARG A 177 -13.51 -1.45 -25.74
C ARG A 177 -11.98 -1.43 -25.86
N ASN A 178 -11.33 -0.38 -25.36
CA ASN A 178 -9.88 -0.20 -25.46
C ASN A 178 -9.23 -0.06 -24.06
N LYS A 179 -8.87 -1.21 -23.47
CA LYS A 179 -8.25 -1.30 -22.13
C LYS A 179 -6.95 -0.50 -22.00
N ALA A 180 -6.20 -0.35 -23.10
CA ALA A 180 -4.94 0.40 -23.12
C ALA A 180 -5.17 1.91 -22.88
N VAL A 181 -6.25 2.48 -23.44
CA VAL A 181 -6.57 3.90 -23.25
C VAL A 181 -6.85 4.22 -21.81
N VAL A 182 -7.57 3.36 -21.07
CA VAL A 182 -7.88 3.60 -19.64
C VAL A 182 -6.62 3.57 -18.81
N SER A 183 -5.75 2.59 -19.00
CA SER A 183 -4.46 2.51 -18.29
C SER A 183 -3.60 3.74 -18.59
N MET A 184 -3.57 4.19 -19.85
CA MET A 184 -2.81 5.37 -20.27
C MET A 184 -3.38 6.66 -19.66
N THR A 185 -4.72 6.83 -19.67
CA THR A 185 -5.40 7.97 -19.05
C THR A 185 -5.13 8.02 -17.55
N PHE A 186 -5.18 6.87 -16.85
CA PHE A 186 -4.90 6.80 -15.43
C PHE A 186 -3.44 7.16 -15.10
N THR A 187 -2.51 6.68 -15.94
CA THR A 187 -1.07 7.02 -15.79
C THR A 187 -0.83 8.52 -16.03
N VAL A 188 -1.47 9.11 -17.05
CA VAL A 188 -1.37 10.56 -17.33
C VAL A 188 -1.99 11.36 -16.20
N LEU A 189 -3.17 10.98 -15.69
CA LEU A 189 -3.80 11.64 -14.55
C LEU A 189 -2.89 11.60 -13.31
N PHE A 190 -2.31 10.44 -13.03
CA PHE A 190 -1.34 10.30 -11.93
C PHE A 190 -0.13 11.22 -12.10
N LEU A 191 0.44 11.29 -13.31
CA LEU A 191 1.55 12.19 -13.62
C LEU A 191 1.18 13.65 -13.40
N VAL A 192 -0.01 14.08 -13.85
CA VAL A 192 -0.49 15.45 -13.66
C VAL A 192 -0.63 15.77 -12.18
N VAL A 193 -1.25 14.89 -11.39
CA VAL A 193 -1.38 15.06 -9.94
C VAL A 193 0.00 15.09 -9.27
N TYR A 194 0.90 14.19 -9.65
CA TYR A 194 2.27 14.15 -9.16
C TYR A 194 3.00 15.47 -9.43
N PHE A 195 2.98 15.97 -10.67
CA PHE A 195 3.63 17.23 -11.00
C PHE A 195 3.00 18.42 -10.27
N TYR A 196 1.67 18.44 -10.13
CA TYR A 196 0.98 19.47 -9.38
C TYR A 196 1.42 19.49 -7.91
N VAL A 197 1.46 18.34 -7.26
CA VAL A 197 1.93 18.21 -5.88
C VAL A 197 3.42 18.57 -5.78
N TYR A 198 4.25 18.12 -6.71
CA TYR A 198 5.68 18.40 -6.72
C TYR A 198 5.99 19.89 -6.89
N THR A 199 5.33 20.57 -7.84
CA THR A 199 5.55 22.01 -8.06
C THR A 199 5.05 22.88 -6.91
N ASN A 200 4.03 22.42 -6.19
CA ASN A 200 3.49 23.11 -5.02
C ASN A 200 4.03 22.57 -3.69
N ALA A 201 4.95 21.60 -3.71
CA ALA A 201 5.42 20.93 -2.50
C ALA A 201 5.95 21.89 -1.44
N ASN A 202 6.78 22.88 -1.82
CA ASN A 202 7.31 23.87 -0.90
C ASN A 202 6.23 24.77 -0.31
N ASN A 203 5.25 25.18 -1.11
CA ASN A 203 4.13 25.99 -0.65
C ASN A 203 3.22 25.19 0.29
N LEU A 204 2.94 23.94 -0.05
CA LEU A 204 2.16 23.02 0.79
C LEU A 204 2.87 22.73 2.11
N LEU A 205 4.18 22.52 2.09
CA LEU A 205 4.99 22.33 3.28
C LEU A 205 4.97 23.57 4.18
N THR A 206 5.14 24.76 3.60
CA THR A 206 5.10 26.02 4.34
C THR A 206 3.72 26.27 4.94
N GLN A 207 2.65 26.01 4.19
CA GLN A 207 1.28 26.09 4.69
C GLN A 207 1.01 25.07 5.80
N LEU A 208 1.45 23.82 5.65
CA LEU A 208 1.35 22.81 6.68
C LEU A 208 2.10 23.21 7.97
N MET A 209 3.27 23.81 7.84
CA MET A 209 4.04 24.30 8.98
C MET A 209 3.39 25.51 9.66
N GLN A 210 2.82 26.44 8.88
CA GLN A 210 2.15 27.63 9.43
C GLN A 210 0.77 27.34 10.00
N SER A 211 0.05 26.39 9.43
CA SER A 211 -1.33 26.02 9.80
C SER A 211 -1.41 24.69 10.54
N GLY A 212 -0.29 24.18 11.06
CA GLY A 212 -0.20 22.84 11.67
C GLY A 212 -1.25 22.59 12.76
N GLU A 213 -1.51 23.58 13.64
CA GLU A 213 -2.53 23.49 14.68
C GLU A 213 -3.96 23.47 14.11
N GLN A 214 -4.24 24.25 13.06
CA GLN A 214 -5.56 24.29 12.43
C GLN A 214 -5.84 22.99 11.67
N ILE A 215 -4.83 22.47 10.96
CA ILE A 215 -4.91 21.17 10.28
C ILE A 215 -5.05 20.06 11.30
N ALA A 216 -4.34 20.14 12.41
CA ALA A 216 -4.46 19.22 13.53
C ALA A 216 -5.91 19.18 14.06
N ALA A 217 -6.51 20.34 14.31
CA ALA A 217 -7.90 20.42 14.78
C ALA A 217 -8.89 19.86 13.73
N ALA A 218 -8.68 20.19 12.45
CA ALA A 218 -9.52 19.67 11.37
C ALA A 218 -9.43 18.14 11.21
N VAL A 219 -8.23 17.58 11.31
CA VAL A 219 -8.01 16.11 11.22
C VAL A 219 -8.59 15.41 12.44
N GLN A 220 -8.46 15.97 13.64
CA GLN A 220 -9.07 15.42 14.84
C GLN A 220 -10.60 15.38 14.77
N GLY A 221 -11.22 16.39 14.15
CA GLY A 221 -12.67 16.46 14.01
C GLY A 221 -13.22 15.65 12.84
N ALA A 222 -12.74 15.92 11.62
CA ALA A 222 -13.31 15.37 10.39
C ALA A 222 -12.71 14.00 9.99
N ALA A 223 -11.44 13.74 10.30
CA ALA A 223 -10.72 12.54 9.90
C ALA A 223 -10.15 11.77 11.12
N TRP A 224 -10.99 11.55 12.13
CA TRP A 224 -10.61 10.85 13.36
C TRP A 224 -9.89 9.51 13.15
N PRO A 225 -10.23 8.65 12.14
CA PRO A 225 -9.48 7.42 11.91
C PRO A 225 -8.01 7.68 11.56
N LEU A 226 -7.74 8.78 10.88
CA LEU A 226 -6.39 9.19 10.51
C LEU A 226 -5.58 9.66 11.72
N TYR A 227 -6.22 10.41 12.61
CA TYR A 227 -5.67 10.79 13.90
C TYR A 227 -5.34 9.53 14.73
N ALA A 228 -6.26 8.55 14.77
CA ALA A 228 -6.07 7.31 15.50
C ALA A 228 -4.87 6.50 14.96
N VAL A 229 -4.65 6.46 13.64
CA VAL A 229 -3.46 5.84 13.04
C VAL A 229 -2.18 6.53 13.52
N GLY A 230 -2.13 7.86 13.47
CA GLY A 230 -0.96 8.62 13.91
C GLY A 230 -0.65 8.45 15.39
N MET A 231 -1.66 8.52 16.24
CA MET A 231 -1.53 8.29 17.69
C MET A 231 -1.13 6.84 18.00
N GLY A 232 -1.66 5.87 17.25
CA GLY A 232 -1.32 4.47 17.38
C GLY A 232 0.15 4.21 17.07
N MET A 233 0.68 4.77 15.99
CA MET A 233 2.10 4.71 15.63
C MET A 233 2.98 5.46 16.65
N GLY A 234 2.46 6.53 17.25
CA GLY A 234 3.12 7.27 18.34
C GLY A 234 3.15 6.56 19.67
N GLY A 235 2.61 5.33 19.79
CA GLY A 235 2.71 4.49 20.98
C GLY A 235 1.49 4.53 21.91
N SER A 236 0.38 5.15 21.53
CA SER A 236 -0.83 5.11 22.36
C SER A 236 -1.61 3.81 22.14
N LEU A 237 -1.61 2.94 23.15
CA LEU A 237 -2.25 1.62 23.10
C LEU A 237 -3.73 1.62 22.66
N PRO A 238 -4.63 2.50 23.16
CA PRO A 238 -6.03 2.47 22.75
C PRO A 238 -6.21 2.77 21.27
N HIS A 239 -5.44 3.70 20.71
CA HIS A 239 -5.48 4.05 19.28
C HIS A 239 -4.84 2.96 18.41
N THR A 240 -3.80 2.29 18.90
CA THR A 240 -3.19 1.12 18.24
C THR A 240 -4.20 -0.02 18.11
N LEU A 241 -4.92 -0.33 19.19
CA LEU A 241 -5.97 -1.37 19.16
C LEU A 241 -7.11 -0.99 18.21
N PHE A 242 -7.55 0.27 18.23
CA PHE A 242 -8.57 0.75 17.30
C PHE A 242 -8.13 0.58 15.84
N THR A 243 -6.92 1.02 15.48
CA THR A 243 -6.39 0.88 14.12
C THR A 243 -6.24 -0.58 13.71
N ALA A 244 -5.81 -1.45 14.63
CA ALA A 244 -5.71 -2.89 14.38
C ALA A 244 -7.07 -3.52 14.10
N VAL A 245 -8.09 -3.21 14.91
CA VAL A 245 -9.46 -3.70 14.73
C VAL A 245 -10.06 -3.16 13.42
N LEU A 246 -9.86 -1.88 13.12
CA LEU A 246 -10.35 -1.26 11.90
C LEU A 246 -9.71 -1.90 10.65
N GLY A 247 -8.38 -2.03 10.61
CA GLY A 247 -7.68 -2.66 9.49
C GLY A 247 -8.08 -4.12 9.27
N ALA A 248 -8.10 -4.91 10.35
CA ALA A 248 -8.49 -6.32 10.30
C ALA A 248 -9.98 -6.48 9.94
N GLY A 249 -10.86 -5.64 10.50
CA GLY A 249 -12.30 -5.68 10.24
C GLY A 249 -12.66 -5.36 8.79
N VAL A 250 -12.09 -4.28 8.24
CA VAL A 250 -12.29 -3.89 6.84
C VAL A 250 -11.74 -4.97 5.90
N PHE A 251 -10.55 -5.50 6.19
CA PHE A 251 -9.97 -6.59 5.39
C PHE A 251 -10.83 -7.86 5.45
N ALA A 252 -11.35 -8.24 6.63
CA ALA A 252 -12.22 -9.40 6.78
C ALA A 252 -13.55 -9.22 6.02
N LEU A 253 -14.16 -8.03 6.07
CA LEU A 253 -15.38 -7.73 5.33
C LEU A 253 -15.17 -7.83 3.82
N VAL A 254 -14.09 -7.22 3.29
CA VAL A 254 -13.81 -7.26 1.85
C VAL A 254 -13.46 -8.67 1.39
N SER A 255 -12.65 -9.41 2.16
CA SER A 255 -12.31 -10.79 1.81
C SER A 255 -13.51 -11.73 1.88
N TRP A 256 -14.45 -11.52 2.82
CA TRP A 256 -15.71 -12.25 2.87
C TRP A 256 -16.61 -11.93 1.67
N ALA A 257 -16.76 -10.65 1.31
CA ALA A 257 -17.53 -10.24 0.14
C ALA A 257 -16.97 -10.82 -1.16
N LEU A 258 -15.62 -10.83 -1.30
CA LEU A 258 -14.94 -11.45 -2.44
C LEU A 258 -15.15 -12.96 -2.49
N ALA A 259 -15.07 -13.64 -1.35
CA ALA A 259 -15.31 -15.09 -1.25
C ALA A 259 -16.75 -15.44 -1.64
N ALA A 260 -17.72 -14.66 -1.18
CA ALA A 260 -19.14 -14.83 -1.52
C ALA A 260 -19.42 -14.59 -3.02
N SER A 261 -18.77 -13.56 -3.60
CA SER A 261 -18.88 -13.28 -5.03
C SER A 261 -18.22 -14.38 -5.88
N PHE A 262 -17.04 -14.85 -5.48
CA PHE A 262 -16.30 -15.88 -6.19
C PHE A 262 -17.05 -17.22 -6.17
N ALA A 263 -17.67 -17.57 -5.06
CA ALA A 263 -18.50 -18.78 -4.95
C ALA A 263 -19.70 -18.75 -5.92
N LYS A 264 -20.35 -17.57 -6.11
CA LYS A 264 -21.47 -17.41 -7.06
C LYS A 264 -21.08 -17.50 -8.53
N THR A 265 -19.82 -17.19 -8.86
CA THR A 265 -19.36 -17.21 -10.27
C THR A 265 -18.88 -18.60 -10.70
N VAL A 266 -18.61 -19.50 -9.74
CA VAL A 266 -18.08 -20.85 -9.97
C VAL A 266 -19.17 -21.93 -9.87
N THR A 267 -20.32 -21.60 -9.23
CA THR A 267 -21.54 -22.44 -9.22
C THR A 267 -22.49 -22.03 -10.31
#